data_1191e6374e0f731c402153cba3e516d1
#
_entry.id   1191e6374e0f731c402153cba3e516d1
#
_cell.length_a   1.000
_cell.length_b   1.000
_cell.length_c   1.000
_cell.angle_alpha   90.00
_cell.angle_beta   90.00
_cell.angle_gamma   90.00
#
_symmetry.space_group_name_H-M   'P 1'
#
loop_
_entity.id
_entity.type
_entity.pdbx_description
1 polymer ?
#
loop_
_entity_poly.entity_id
_entity_poly.type
_entity_poly.pdbx_seq_one_letter_code
_entity_poly.pdbx_strand_id
1 'polypeptide(L)'
;FGASAARIAQTPRASGPAPWGAVPSPRQLRWHRWEQYAFVHFAMNTFTDKEWGYGDEDPRKFDPSDFSADQIVAAAKAGNLKGLIFTAKHHDGFCLWPTRLTEHCIRNSPYKDGKGDIVGEMAAACRRAGLAFGIYLSPWDRNHAEYGRPGYLDYFRKQIVELCTGYGDLFEFWFDGANGGDGYYGGARESRKIDAPAYYNWPRMIELVHRHQPMACTFDPLGADIRWGGNEDGIAGDPSWPTMPNAPYTQENGNSGVRGGALWWPAETNTSIRPGWFYHADEDGKVRSPENLVRYFDTSVARGTNMNLNLPPDRRGRIPDHDVAVLQSFGDAIRASFAIDLAKGAKASASASRGAG
;
A
#
# COMPACT_ATOMS: atom_id res chain seq x y z
N PHE A 1 40.79 47.81 7.19
CA PHE A 1 40.51 46.94 8.32
C PHE A 1 39.80 45.68 7.79
N GLY A 2 40.56 44.59 7.62
CA GLY A 2 40.02 43.32 7.17
C GLY A 2 39.62 42.46 8.39
N ALA A 3 38.36 42.10 8.51
CA ALA A 3 37.90 41.11 9.48
C ALA A 3 38.08 39.72 8.90
N SER A 4 39.05 38.96 9.49
CA SER A 4 39.25 37.53 9.18
C SER A 4 38.16 36.73 9.87
N ALA A 5 37.23 36.15 9.10
CA ALA A 5 36.26 35.22 9.63
C ALA A 5 36.97 33.87 9.94
N ALA A 6 37.15 33.58 11.19
CA ALA A 6 37.63 32.28 11.66
C ALA A 6 36.64 31.18 11.24
N ARG A 7 37.01 30.29 10.32
CA ARG A 7 36.32 29.05 10.04
C ARG A 7 36.43 28.15 11.26
N ILE A 8 35.31 27.95 11.97
CA ILE A 8 35.21 26.91 13.00
C ILE A 8 35.32 25.58 12.25
N ALA A 9 36.46 24.91 12.43
CA ALA A 9 36.64 23.55 11.91
C ALA A 9 35.64 22.63 12.65
N GLN A 10 34.64 22.13 11.90
CA GLN A 10 33.79 21.07 12.39
C GLN A 10 34.65 19.82 12.57
N THR A 11 34.81 19.39 13.83
CA THR A 11 35.39 18.08 14.15
C THR A 11 34.66 17.01 13.40
N PRO A 12 35.34 16.10 12.64
CA PRO A 12 34.64 15.00 11.95
C PRO A 12 33.86 14.21 13.00
N ARG A 13 32.54 14.10 12.82
CA ARG A 13 31.75 13.15 13.60
C ARG A 13 32.39 11.79 13.43
N ALA A 14 32.74 11.14 14.54
CA ALA A 14 33.24 9.77 14.52
C ALA A 14 32.25 8.92 13.71
N SER A 15 32.72 8.26 12.65
CA SER A 15 31.89 7.36 11.87
C SER A 15 31.33 6.30 12.80
N GLY A 16 30.00 6.13 12.81
CA GLY A 16 29.38 5.02 13.53
C GLY A 16 29.97 3.67 13.13
N PRO A 17 29.72 2.60 13.89
CA PRO A 17 30.18 1.27 13.50
C PRO A 17 29.64 0.90 12.13
N ALA A 18 30.41 0.12 11.36
CA ALA A 18 29.90 -0.46 10.12
C ALA A 18 28.61 -1.25 10.39
N PRO A 19 27.63 -1.18 9.52
CA PRO A 19 26.42 -2.00 9.63
C PRO A 19 26.79 -3.49 9.69
N TRP A 20 26.07 -4.24 10.52
CA TRP A 20 26.24 -5.68 10.63
C TRP A 20 24.98 -6.39 10.18
N GLY A 21 25.12 -7.46 9.36
CA GLY A 21 23.99 -8.21 8.81
C GLY A 21 23.26 -7.49 7.66
N ALA A 22 22.04 -7.89 7.40
CA ALA A 22 21.19 -7.26 6.41
C ALA A 22 20.84 -5.84 6.82
N VAL A 23 20.89 -4.91 5.86
CA VAL A 23 20.56 -3.50 6.06
C VAL A 23 19.47 -3.04 5.10
N PRO A 24 18.56 -2.16 5.54
CA PRO A 24 17.54 -1.63 4.67
C PRO A 24 18.13 -0.73 3.56
N SER A 25 17.56 -0.78 2.39
CA SER A 25 17.81 0.20 1.33
C SER A 25 17.27 1.59 1.72
N PRO A 26 17.70 2.68 1.04
CA PRO A 26 17.16 4.01 1.30
C PRO A 26 15.62 4.11 1.18
N ARG A 27 15.01 3.38 0.20
CA ARG A 27 13.56 3.35 0.03
C ARG A 27 12.87 2.64 1.18
N GLN A 28 13.41 1.51 1.66
CA GLN A 28 12.89 0.78 2.81
C GLN A 28 13.01 1.60 4.10
N LEU A 29 14.12 2.33 4.32
CA LEU A 29 14.25 3.27 5.44
C LEU A 29 13.19 4.38 5.40
N ARG A 30 12.91 4.91 4.20
CA ARG A 30 11.85 5.90 4.01
C ARG A 30 10.48 5.28 4.30
N TRP A 31 10.21 4.08 3.81
CA TRP A 31 8.97 3.35 4.00
C TRP A 31 8.70 3.06 5.50
N HIS A 32 9.68 2.61 6.25
CA HIS A 32 9.53 2.38 7.69
C HIS A 32 9.01 3.60 8.48
N ARG A 33 9.30 4.82 8.03
CA ARG A 33 8.83 6.05 8.69
C ARG A 33 7.34 6.30 8.56
N TRP A 34 6.70 5.64 7.61
CA TRP A 34 5.25 5.77 7.43
C TRP A 34 4.48 5.02 8.51
N GLU A 35 4.98 3.91 9.03
CA GLU A 35 4.44 3.08 10.13
C GLU A 35 3.00 2.61 9.88
N GLN A 36 2.06 3.55 9.63
CA GLN A 36 0.65 3.28 9.38
C GLN A 36 0.10 4.16 8.25
N TYR A 37 -0.64 3.54 7.35
CA TYR A 37 -1.23 4.21 6.20
C TYR A 37 -2.54 3.53 5.77
N ALA A 38 -3.32 4.21 4.92
CA ALA A 38 -4.58 3.71 4.43
C ALA A 38 -4.38 2.83 3.19
N PHE A 39 -5.20 1.79 3.07
CA PHE A 39 -5.57 1.19 1.81
C PHE A 39 -6.96 1.71 1.43
N VAL A 40 -7.24 1.92 0.15
CA VAL A 40 -8.56 2.35 -0.31
C VAL A 40 -9.00 1.46 -1.45
N HIS A 41 -9.88 0.51 -1.14
CA HIS A 41 -10.54 -0.34 -2.13
C HIS A 41 -11.82 0.34 -2.61
N PHE A 42 -11.75 0.95 -3.78
CA PHE A 42 -12.86 1.57 -4.46
C PHE A 42 -12.75 1.30 -5.96
N ALA A 43 -13.64 0.50 -6.50
CA ALA A 43 -13.61 0.07 -7.90
C ALA A 43 -15.00 -0.37 -8.38
N MET A 44 -15.09 -1.05 -9.50
CA MET A 44 -16.31 -1.65 -10.03
C MET A 44 -17.04 -2.52 -8.98
N ASN A 45 -16.27 -3.18 -8.12
CA ASN A 45 -16.72 -4.03 -7.01
C ASN A 45 -17.70 -3.33 -6.06
N THR A 46 -17.43 -2.06 -5.72
CA THR A 46 -18.32 -1.21 -4.90
C THR A 46 -19.72 -1.10 -5.51
N PHE A 47 -19.83 -1.09 -6.84
CA PHE A 47 -21.10 -0.92 -7.56
C PHE A 47 -21.80 -2.24 -7.89
N THR A 48 -21.07 -3.34 -7.85
CA THR A 48 -21.61 -4.69 -8.13
C THR A 48 -21.82 -5.53 -6.87
N ASP A 49 -21.45 -4.99 -5.70
CA ASP A 49 -21.59 -5.66 -4.42
C ASP A 49 -20.85 -7.00 -4.35
N LYS A 50 -19.60 -7.01 -4.84
CA LYS A 50 -18.76 -8.21 -4.93
C LYS A 50 -17.34 -7.90 -4.48
N GLU A 51 -16.74 -8.81 -3.71
CA GLU A 51 -15.30 -8.74 -3.40
C GLU A 51 -14.46 -8.99 -4.66
N TRP A 52 -14.85 -9.92 -5.52
CA TRP A 52 -14.16 -10.20 -6.77
C TRP A 52 -15.12 -10.13 -7.95
N GLY A 53 -15.01 -9.10 -8.78
CA GLY A 53 -15.74 -9.00 -10.05
C GLY A 53 -15.29 -10.11 -11.02
N TYR A 54 -16.14 -10.44 -11.99
CA TYR A 54 -15.89 -11.51 -12.95
C TYR A 54 -15.10 -11.04 -14.19
N GLY A 55 -15.06 -9.72 -14.43
CA GLY A 55 -14.39 -9.10 -15.56
C GLY A 55 -15.32 -8.83 -16.75
N ASP A 56 -16.61 -9.09 -16.62
CA ASP A 56 -17.64 -8.80 -17.64
C ASP A 56 -18.58 -7.66 -17.22
N GLU A 57 -18.23 -6.95 -16.16
CA GLU A 57 -19.00 -5.83 -15.67
C GLU A 57 -19.02 -4.69 -16.68
N ASP A 58 -20.22 -4.17 -16.94
CA ASP A 58 -20.39 -3.01 -17.81
C ASP A 58 -19.75 -1.76 -17.18
N PRO A 59 -18.81 -1.09 -17.83
CA PRO A 59 -18.20 0.16 -17.33
C PRO A 59 -19.20 1.22 -16.89
N ARG A 60 -20.41 1.24 -17.48
CA ARG A 60 -21.49 2.18 -17.14
C ARG A 60 -22.05 2.01 -15.74
N LYS A 61 -21.76 0.90 -15.04
CA LYS A 61 -22.13 0.70 -13.65
C LYS A 61 -21.28 1.52 -12.69
N PHE A 62 -20.08 1.93 -13.11
CA PHE A 62 -19.19 2.75 -12.29
C PHE A 62 -19.61 4.22 -12.38
N ASP A 63 -20.44 4.65 -11.42
CA ASP A 63 -21.01 6.01 -11.40
C ASP A 63 -21.13 6.54 -9.99
N PRO A 64 -20.00 6.96 -9.34
CA PRO A 64 -20.03 7.55 -8.02
C PRO A 64 -20.73 8.92 -8.05
N SER A 65 -21.81 9.07 -7.28
CA SER A 65 -22.65 10.26 -7.30
C SER A 65 -22.05 11.50 -6.64
N ASP A 66 -21.06 11.31 -5.73
CA ASP A 66 -20.47 12.40 -4.92
C ASP A 66 -19.02 12.05 -4.53
N PHE A 67 -18.22 11.59 -5.52
CA PHE A 67 -16.83 11.23 -5.26
C PHE A 67 -16.03 12.41 -4.74
N SER A 68 -15.36 12.20 -3.61
CA SER A 68 -14.53 13.21 -2.98
C SER A 68 -13.20 12.65 -2.49
N ALA A 69 -12.16 12.79 -3.28
CA ALA A 69 -10.80 12.45 -2.90
C ALA A 69 -10.33 13.20 -1.64
N ASP A 70 -10.72 14.47 -1.49
CA ASP A 70 -10.36 15.26 -0.30
C ASP A 70 -11.03 14.73 0.97
N GLN A 71 -12.28 14.22 0.91
CA GLN A 71 -12.94 13.62 2.06
C GLN A 71 -12.28 12.29 2.45
N ILE A 72 -11.94 11.43 1.48
CA ILE A 72 -11.24 10.16 1.73
C ILE A 72 -9.89 10.43 2.40
N VAL A 73 -9.13 11.38 1.88
CA VAL A 73 -7.84 11.78 2.45
C VAL A 73 -8.00 12.40 3.85
N ALA A 74 -9.05 13.21 4.08
CA ALA A 74 -9.35 13.77 5.41
C ALA A 74 -9.68 12.66 6.42
N ALA A 75 -10.45 11.63 6.02
CA ALA A 75 -10.74 10.47 6.85
C ALA A 75 -9.46 9.69 7.22
N ALA A 76 -8.57 9.45 6.27
CA ALA A 76 -7.28 8.82 6.55
C ALA A 76 -6.44 9.66 7.55
N LYS A 77 -6.39 10.97 7.41
CA LYS A 77 -5.70 11.87 8.35
C LYS A 77 -6.34 11.87 9.74
N ALA A 78 -7.66 11.81 9.83
CA ALA A 78 -8.36 11.67 11.10
C ALA A 78 -7.86 10.45 11.87
N GLY A 79 -7.68 9.30 11.19
CA GLY A 79 -7.08 8.08 11.70
C GLY A 79 -5.57 8.13 11.98
N ASN A 80 -4.92 9.30 11.88
CA ASN A 80 -3.47 9.47 12.01
C ASN A 80 -2.66 8.65 10.97
N LEU A 81 -3.27 8.29 9.82
CA LEU A 81 -2.61 7.56 8.74
C LEU A 81 -1.77 8.52 7.91
N LYS A 82 -0.53 8.11 7.59
CA LYS A 82 0.51 8.99 7.02
C LYS A 82 0.63 8.89 5.50
N GLY A 83 -0.04 7.93 4.90
CA GLY A 83 -0.07 7.67 3.47
C GLY A 83 -1.38 7.00 3.06
N LEU A 84 -1.53 6.75 1.77
CA LEU A 84 -2.68 6.10 1.20
C LEU A 84 -2.28 5.33 -0.06
N ILE A 85 -2.60 4.04 -0.13
CA ILE A 85 -2.50 3.20 -1.32
C ILE A 85 -3.88 3.08 -1.95
N PHE A 86 -4.00 3.40 -3.23
CA PHE A 86 -5.28 3.40 -3.95
C PHE A 86 -5.35 2.28 -4.98
N THR A 87 -6.48 1.54 -5.04
CA THR A 87 -6.71 0.50 -6.04
C THR A 87 -6.94 1.12 -7.41
N ALA A 88 -5.91 1.18 -8.26
CA ALA A 88 -6.05 1.68 -9.63
C ALA A 88 -6.76 0.68 -10.53
N LYS A 89 -6.54 -0.62 -10.34
CA LYS A 89 -7.23 -1.73 -11.03
C LYS A 89 -7.29 -2.94 -10.11
N HIS A 90 -8.49 -3.48 -9.86
CA HIS A 90 -8.68 -4.74 -9.14
C HIS A 90 -8.78 -5.93 -10.11
N HIS A 91 -9.10 -7.14 -9.63
CA HIS A 91 -9.09 -8.40 -10.40
C HIS A 91 -10.09 -8.42 -11.56
N ASP A 92 -11.17 -7.61 -11.52
CA ASP A 92 -12.12 -7.46 -12.63
C ASP A 92 -11.50 -6.79 -13.85
N GLY A 93 -10.33 -6.17 -13.72
CA GLY A 93 -9.61 -5.50 -14.81
C GLY A 93 -10.09 -4.08 -15.11
N PHE A 94 -11.08 -3.53 -14.36
CA PHE A 94 -11.55 -2.16 -14.59
C PHE A 94 -10.53 -1.13 -14.12
N CYS A 95 -10.06 -0.30 -15.06
CA CYS A 95 -9.05 0.72 -14.81
C CYS A 95 -9.67 2.05 -14.39
N LEU A 96 -9.31 2.57 -13.21
CA LEU A 96 -9.82 3.82 -12.65
C LEU A 96 -9.08 5.08 -13.15
N TRP A 97 -8.22 4.94 -14.15
CA TRP A 97 -7.54 6.03 -14.85
C TRP A 97 -7.87 5.97 -16.36
N PRO A 98 -7.77 7.09 -17.08
CA PRO A 98 -8.19 7.18 -18.48
C PRO A 98 -7.18 6.53 -19.46
N THR A 99 -6.78 5.28 -19.17
CA THR A 99 -5.87 4.51 -20.02
C THR A 99 -6.43 4.31 -21.41
N ARG A 100 -5.55 4.21 -22.41
CA ARG A 100 -5.91 3.81 -23.79
C ARG A 100 -5.56 2.36 -24.09
N LEU A 101 -5.10 1.61 -23.11
CA LEU A 101 -4.69 0.22 -23.27
C LEU A 101 -5.87 -0.75 -23.27
N THR A 102 -7.02 -0.33 -22.71
CA THR A 102 -8.25 -1.11 -22.67
C THR A 102 -9.47 -0.21 -22.74
N GLU A 103 -10.60 -0.75 -23.23
CA GLU A 103 -11.90 -0.10 -23.12
C GLU A 103 -12.60 -0.37 -21.78
N HIS A 104 -12.14 -1.35 -21.00
CA HIS A 104 -12.64 -1.64 -19.66
C HIS A 104 -12.03 -0.65 -18.64
N CYS A 105 -12.44 0.61 -18.73
CA CYS A 105 -11.87 1.69 -17.94
C CYS A 105 -12.85 2.86 -17.74
N ILE A 106 -12.48 3.78 -16.88
CA ILE A 106 -13.27 4.95 -16.46
C ILE A 106 -13.72 5.84 -17.65
N ARG A 107 -13.00 5.84 -18.78
CA ARG A 107 -13.41 6.58 -19.99
C ARG A 107 -14.77 6.15 -20.53
N ASN A 108 -15.17 4.91 -20.28
CA ASN A 108 -16.44 4.34 -20.73
C ASN A 108 -17.50 4.31 -19.61
N SER A 109 -17.23 4.94 -18.48
CA SER A 109 -18.19 5.14 -17.39
C SER A 109 -18.91 6.49 -17.53
N PRO A 110 -20.09 6.66 -16.88
CA PRO A 110 -20.76 7.96 -16.80
C PRO A 110 -20.00 9.00 -15.99
N TYR A 111 -19.09 8.57 -15.14
CA TYR A 111 -18.36 9.46 -14.24
C TYR A 111 -17.68 10.60 -15.01
N LYS A 112 -18.10 11.84 -14.73
CA LYS A 112 -17.63 13.07 -15.40
C LYS A 112 -17.68 12.99 -16.93
N ASP A 113 -18.74 12.37 -17.47
CA ASP A 113 -18.93 12.16 -18.92
C ASP A 113 -17.72 11.43 -19.56
N GLY A 114 -17.15 10.43 -18.89
CA GLY A 114 -15.98 9.67 -19.35
C GLY A 114 -14.65 10.43 -19.30
N LYS A 115 -14.62 11.62 -18.65
CA LYS A 115 -13.42 12.46 -18.51
C LYS A 115 -12.78 12.37 -17.12
N GLY A 116 -13.29 11.46 -16.27
CA GLY A 116 -12.77 11.27 -14.92
C GLY A 116 -11.40 10.60 -14.90
N ASP A 117 -10.62 10.92 -13.87
CA ASP A 117 -9.36 10.28 -13.50
C ASP A 117 -9.28 10.20 -11.98
N ILE A 118 -9.87 9.16 -11.42
CA ILE A 118 -9.94 8.99 -9.95
C ILE A 118 -8.55 8.77 -9.37
N VAL A 119 -7.65 8.08 -10.06
CA VAL A 119 -6.26 7.90 -9.61
C VAL A 119 -5.56 9.26 -9.51
N GLY A 120 -5.74 10.12 -10.53
CA GLY A 120 -5.20 11.48 -10.55
C GLY A 120 -5.80 12.37 -9.46
N GLU A 121 -7.12 12.26 -9.23
CA GLU A 121 -7.81 13.01 -8.19
C GLU A 121 -7.31 12.62 -6.79
N MET A 122 -7.13 11.32 -6.52
CA MET A 122 -6.57 10.80 -5.25
C MET A 122 -5.11 11.24 -5.06
N ALA A 123 -4.27 11.11 -6.09
CA ALA A 123 -2.87 11.56 -6.04
C ALA A 123 -2.75 13.06 -5.73
N ALA A 124 -3.59 13.87 -6.37
CA ALA A 124 -3.62 15.32 -6.14
C ALA A 124 -4.10 15.66 -4.72
N ALA A 125 -5.12 14.99 -4.20
CA ALA A 125 -5.63 15.20 -2.84
C ALA A 125 -4.59 14.80 -1.78
N CYS A 126 -3.92 13.66 -1.94
CA CYS A 126 -2.82 13.24 -1.05
C CYS A 126 -1.71 14.30 -1.03
N ARG A 127 -1.30 14.79 -2.19
CA ARG A 127 -0.26 15.84 -2.29
C ARG A 127 -0.66 17.12 -1.58
N ARG A 128 -1.90 17.60 -1.78
CA ARG A 128 -2.42 18.80 -1.07
C ARG A 128 -2.42 18.62 0.44
N ALA A 129 -2.74 17.44 0.91
CA ALA A 129 -2.86 17.11 2.33
C ALA A 129 -1.53 16.72 3.00
N GLY A 130 -0.45 16.55 2.22
CA GLY A 130 0.84 16.09 2.71
C GLY A 130 0.87 14.61 3.08
N LEU A 131 -0.03 13.77 2.52
CA LEU A 131 0.00 12.32 2.63
C LEU A 131 0.88 11.72 1.52
N ALA A 132 1.59 10.65 1.85
CA ALA A 132 2.24 9.84 0.83
C ALA A 132 1.20 9.12 -0.02
N PHE A 133 1.47 8.98 -1.32
CA PHE A 133 0.57 8.28 -2.25
C PHE A 133 1.22 7.02 -2.77
N GLY A 134 0.46 5.93 -2.78
CA GLY A 134 0.83 4.64 -3.35
C GLY A 134 -0.26 4.11 -4.26
N ILE A 135 0.08 3.14 -5.09
CA ILE A 135 -0.82 2.56 -6.08
C ILE A 135 -0.84 1.04 -5.92
N TYR A 136 -2.05 0.48 -5.89
CA TYR A 136 -2.30 -0.94 -6.07
C TYR A 136 -2.66 -1.22 -7.53
N LEU A 137 -2.03 -2.23 -8.11
CA LEU A 137 -2.34 -2.74 -9.44
C LEU A 137 -2.44 -4.26 -9.40
N SER A 138 -3.64 -4.82 -9.56
CA SER A 138 -3.81 -6.27 -9.65
C SER A 138 -3.08 -6.84 -10.87
N PRO A 139 -2.20 -7.84 -10.67
CA PRO A 139 -1.62 -8.59 -11.78
C PRO A 139 -2.65 -9.49 -12.45
N TRP A 140 -3.63 -10.00 -11.68
CA TRP A 140 -4.73 -10.77 -12.22
C TRP A 140 -5.73 -9.85 -12.92
N ASP A 141 -6.13 -10.21 -14.12
CA ASP A 141 -7.06 -9.43 -14.93
C ASP A 141 -8.09 -10.38 -15.56
N ARG A 142 -9.27 -10.42 -14.97
CA ARG A 142 -10.35 -11.32 -15.39
C ARG A 142 -11.08 -10.84 -16.65
N ASN A 143 -10.86 -9.57 -17.05
CA ASN A 143 -11.41 -9.02 -18.30
C ASN A 143 -10.51 -9.35 -19.49
N HIS A 144 -9.19 -9.24 -19.38
CA HIS A 144 -8.29 -9.23 -20.52
C HIS A 144 -8.18 -10.58 -21.22
N ALA A 145 -8.44 -10.61 -22.55
CA ALA A 145 -8.47 -11.83 -23.35
C ALA A 145 -7.13 -12.61 -23.32
N GLU A 146 -6.00 -11.91 -23.24
CA GLU A 146 -4.65 -12.50 -23.24
C GLU A 146 -4.11 -12.78 -21.82
N TYR A 147 -4.90 -12.62 -20.75
CA TYR A 147 -4.42 -12.97 -19.41
C TYR A 147 -3.93 -14.43 -19.36
N GLY A 148 -2.81 -14.66 -18.73
CA GLY A 148 -2.14 -15.97 -18.68
C GLY A 148 -1.36 -16.33 -19.95
N ARG A 149 -1.30 -15.44 -20.96
CA ARG A 149 -0.55 -15.58 -22.22
C ARG A 149 0.52 -14.47 -22.33
N PRO A 150 1.55 -14.65 -23.21
CA PRO A 150 2.63 -13.65 -23.34
C PRO A 150 2.17 -12.24 -23.68
N GLY A 151 1.10 -12.08 -24.47
CA GLY A 151 0.57 -10.78 -24.89
C GLY A 151 0.09 -9.91 -23.72
N TYR A 152 -0.41 -10.53 -22.65
CA TYR A 152 -0.82 -9.80 -21.46
C TYR A 152 0.33 -9.09 -20.74
N LEU A 153 1.53 -9.67 -20.76
CA LEU A 153 2.68 -9.10 -20.04
C LEU A 153 3.10 -7.73 -20.60
N ASP A 154 2.95 -7.50 -21.91
CA ASP A 154 3.23 -6.19 -22.51
C ASP A 154 2.16 -5.16 -22.11
N TYR A 155 0.91 -5.56 -22.05
CA TYR A 155 -0.18 -4.75 -21.55
C TYR A 155 0.06 -4.36 -20.09
N PHE A 156 0.37 -5.33 -19.22
CA PHE A 156 0.62 -5.11 -17.80
C PHE A 156 1.83 -4.17 -17.55
N ARG A 157 2.94 -4.35 -18.30
CA ARG A 157 4.10 -3.43 -18.24
C ARG A 157 3.74 -2.01 -18.64
N LYS A 158 2.93 -1.83 -19.67
CA LYS A 158 2.47 -0.49 -20.09
C LYS A 158 1.62 0.16 -19.02
N GLN A 159 0.74 -0.59 -18.32
CA GLN A 159 -0.01 -0.08 -17.19
C GLN A 159 0.91 0.38 -16.05
N ILE A 160 1.94 -0.41 -15.70
CA ILE A 160 2.93 -0.01 -14.69
C ILE A 160 3.60 1.32 -15.10
N VAL A 161 4.00 1.48 -16.36
CA VAL A 161 4.63 2.72 -16.84
C VAL A 161 3.66 3.89 -16.76
N GLU A 162 2.41 3.76 -17.23
CA GLU A 162 1.40 4.82 -17.12
C GLU A 162 1.23 5.28 -15.66
N LEU A 163 1.07 4.34 -14.74
CA LEU A 163 0.85 4.62 -13.33
C LEU A 163 2.09 5.20 -12.63
N CYS A 164 3.28 4.72 -12.96
CA CYS A 164 4.51 5.24 -12.39
C CYS A 164 4.93 6.61 -12.92
N THR A 165 4.43 7.04 -14.08
CA THR A 165 4.83 8.32 -14.70
C THR A 165 3.76 9.39 -14.66
N GLY A 166 2.48 9.01 -14.44
CA GLY A 166 1.34 9.92 -14.54
C GLY A 166 0.97 10.65 -13.24
N TYR A 167 1.36 10.15 -12.07
CA TYR A 167 0.71 10.54 -10.80
C TYR A 167 1.65 11.11 -9.74
N GLY A 168 2.88 11.45 -10.11
CA GLY A 168 3.89 12.01 -9.22
C GLY A 168 4.63 10.94 -8.41
N ASP A 169 5.25 11.36 -7.29
CA ASP A 169 6.07 10.48 -6.47
C ASP A 169 5.22 9.47 -5.71
N LEU A 170 5.57 8.19 -5.84
CA LEU A 170 4.96 7.10 -5.09
C LEU A 170 5.84 6.71 -3.89
N PHE A 171 5.20 6.29 -2.79
CA PHE A 171 5.94 5.67 -1.68
C PHE A 171 5.92 4.15 -1.76
N GLU A 172 4.87 3.59 -2.40
CA GLU A 172 4.68 2.15 -2.55
C GLU A 172 3.93 1.83 -3.84
N PHE A 173 4.33 0.74 -4.49
CA PHE A 173 3.63 0.12 -5.60
C PHE A 173 3.26 -1.32 -5.22
N TRP A 174 1.97 -1.57 -5.09
CA TRP A 174 1.40 -2.76 -4.50
C TRP A 174 0.90 -3.75 -5.57
N PHE A 175 1.48 -4.93 -5.62
CA PHE A 175 1.04 -6.03 -6.46
C PHE A 175 0.28 -7.05 -5.63
N ASP A 176 -0.89 -7.47 -6.07
CA ASP A 176 -1.68 -8.50 -5.38
C ASP A 176 -1.14 -9.89 -5.64
N GLY A 177 -1.20 -10.75 -4.62
CA GLY A 177 -0.79 -12.15 -4.69
C GLY A 177 -1.80 -13.06 -5.37
N ALA A 178 -3.08 -12.64 -5.52
CA ALA A 178 -4.12 -13.43 -6.16
C ALA A 178 -3.90 -13.51 -7.68
N ASN A 179 -3.86 -14.73 -8.21
CA ASN A 179 -3.51 -14.99 -9.59
C ASN A 179 -4.21 -16.24 -10.14
N GLY A 180 -4.92 -16.06 -11.25
CA GLY A 180 -5.57 -17.16 -11.93
C GLY A 180 -6.88 -17.61 -11.28
N GLY A 181 -7.71 -18.25 -12.04
CA GLY A 181 -9.04 -18.69 -11.67
C GLY A 181 -10.05 -18.43 -12.78
N ASP A 182 -11.34 -18.50 -12.45
CA ASP A 182 -12.43 -18.24 -13.37
C ASP A 182 -12.49 -16.76 -13.75
N GLY A 183 -12.83 -16.45 -15.01
CA GLY A 183 -12.96 -15.10 -15.48
C GLY A 183 -13.59 -14.99 -16.86
N TYR A 184 -13.94 -13.77 -17.22
CA TYR A 184 -14.52 -13.44 -18.53
C TYR A 184 -13.52 -13.64 -19.67
N TYR A 185 -12.29 -13.18 -19.50
CA TYR A 185 -11.15 -13.33 -20.43
C TYR A 185 -11.51 -13.05 -21.89
N GLY A 186 -12.14 -11.88 -22.13
CA GLY A 186 -12.55 -11.47 -23.47
C GLY A 186 -13.68 -12.30 -24.07
N GLY A 187 -14.49 -12.94 -23.24
CA GLY A 187 -15.63 -13.78 -23.66
C GLY A 187 -15.36 -15.28 -23.64
N ALA A 188 -14.12 -15.71 -23.35
CA ALA A 188 -13.79 -17.15 -23.25
C ALA A 188 -14.52 -17.84 -22.09
N ARG A 189 -14.77 -17.11 -20.98
CA ARG A 189 -15.50 -17.61 -19.79
C ARG A 189 -14.96 -18.94 -19.30
N GLU A 190 -13.67 -18.96 -18.98
CA GLU A 190 -12.92 -20.15 -18.60
C GLU A 190 -12.16 -19.95 -17.30
N SER A 191 -11.54 -21.02 -16.80
CA SER A 191 -10.57 -20.95 -15.68
C SER A 191 -9.16 -21.01 -16.23
N ARG A 192 -8.29 -20.07 -15.82
CA ARG A 192 -6.88 -20.02 -16.20
C ARG A 192 -6.00 -20.24 -14.98
N LYS A 193 -5.17 -21.26 -15.01
CA LYS A 193 -4.14 -21.51 -14.03
C LYS A 193 -2.81 -21.00 -14.57
N ILE A 194 -2.09 -20.26 -13.76
CA ILE A 194 -0.76 -19.74 -14.11
C ILE A 194 0.24 -20.12 -13.02
N ASP A 195 1.49 -20.31 -13.41
CA ASP A 195 2.62 -20.29 -12.49
C ASP A 195 3.09 -18.85 -12.34
N ALA A 196 2.55 -18.14 -11.35
CA ALA A 196 2.75 -16.70 -11.20
C ALA A 196 4.24 -16.30 -11.10
N PRO A 197 5.11 -16.98 -10.33
CA PRO A 197 6.54 -16.71 -10.30
C PRO A 197 7.21 -16.79 -11.68
N ALA A 198 6.90 -17.81 -12.45
CA ALA A 198 7.47 -18.00 -13.79
C ALA A 198 6.86 -17.07 -14.83
N TYR A 199 5.54 -16.84 -14.76
CA TYR A 199 4.79 -16.08 -15.75
C TYR A 199 5.14 -14.60 -15.75
N TYR A 200 5.06 -13.91 -14.59
CA TYR A 200 5.22 -12.45 -14.55
C TYR A 200 6.65 -11.97 -14.70
N ASN A 201 7.67 -12.82 -14.45
CA ASN A 201 9.06 -12.35 -14.37
C ASN A 201 9.19 -11.15 -13.41
N TRP A 202 8.83 -11.36 -12.15
CA TRP A 202 8.75 -10.32 -11.13
C TRP A 202 9.98 -9.42 -11.03
N PRO A 203 11.23 -9.92 -11.14
CA PRO A 203 12.40 -9.05 -11.12
C PRO A 203 12.33 -7.93 -12.16
N ARG A 204 11.82 -8.22 -13.36
CA ARG A 204 11.66 -7.22 -14.42
C ARG A 204 10.52 -6.23 -14.16
N MET A 205 9.42 -6.68 -13.53
CA MET A 205 8.32 -5.77 -13.14
C MET A 205 8.76 -4.82 -12.04
N ILE A 206 9.48 -5.33 -11.03
CA ILE A 206 10.04 -4.56 -9.93
C ILE A 206 11.08 -3.55 -10.45
N GLU A 207 12.00 -3.99 -11.34
CA GLU A 207 12.97 -3.09 -11.98
C GLU A 207 12.27 -1.95 -12.73
N LEU A 208 11.15 -2.25 -13.41
CA LEU A 208 10.39 -1.25 -14.15
C LEU A 208 9.80 -0.18 -13.21
N VAL A 209 9.22 -0.60 -12.07
CA VAL A 209 8.76 0.33 -11.03
C VAL A 209 9.92 1.18 -10.52
N HIS A 210 11.04 0.57 -10.11
CA HIS A 210 12.19 1.29 -9.55
C HIS A 210 12.85 2.25 -10.53
N ARG A 211 12.81 1.95 -11.83
CA ARG A 211 13.33 2.85 -12.89
C ARG A 211 12.57 4.17 -12.93
N HIS A 212 11.25 4.14 -12.76
CA HIS A 212 10.40 5.32 -12.81
C HIS A 212 10.15 5.93 -11.43
N GLN A 213 10.20 5.11 -10.39
CA GLN A 213 9.93 5.44 -8.99
C GLN A 213 11.04 4.91 -8.07
N PRO A 214 12.26 5.46 -8.10
CA PRO A 214 13.41 4.88 -7.41
C PRO A 214 13.27 4.83 -5.89
N MET A 215 12.38 5.64 -5.32
CA MET A 215 12.12 5.69 -3.88
C MET A 215 10.81 5.01 -3.46
N ALA A 216 10.06 4.42 -4.39
CA ALA A 216 8.91 3.59 -4.06
C ALA A 216 9.36 2.19 -3.64
N CYS A 217 8.78 1.66 -2.57
CA CYS A 217 8.87 0.24 -2.27
C CYS A 217 7.88 -0.55 -3.12
N THR A 218 8.23 -1.77 -3.50
CA THR A 218 7.33 -2.73 -4.14
C THR A 218 6.88 -3.78 -3.13
N PHE A 219 5.64 -4.19 -3.20
CA PHE A 219 5.00 -5.22 -2.40
C PHE A 219 4.50 -6.32 -3.35
N ASP A 220 4.54 -7.47 -3.08
CA ASP A 220 4.78 -8.58 -2.19
C ASP A 220 5.68 -9.64 -2.88
N PRO A 221 5.68 -9.77 -4.27
CA PRO A 221 6.28 -10.91 -4.93
C PRO A 221 7.76 -11.06 -4.61
N LEU A 222 8.27 -12.28 -4.74
CA LEU A 222 9.67 -12.59 -4.49
C LEU A 222 10.61 -11.63 -5.21
N GLY A 223 11.47 -10.94 -4.45
CA GLY A 223 12.36 -9.90 -4.92
C GLY A 223 11.83 -8.47 -4.71
N ALA A 224 10.59 -8.30 -4.22
CA ALA A 224 10.05 -7.01 -3.80
C ALA A 224 10.76 -6.45 -2.55
N ASP A 225 10.54 -5.16 -2.26
CA ASP A 225 11.15 -4.50 -1.10
C ASP A 225 10.46 -4.86 0.21
N ILE A 226 9.18 -5.21 0.16
CA ILE A 226 8.31 -5.49 1.30
C ILE A 226 7.65 -6.83 1.07
N ARG A 227 7.49 -7.62 2.13
CA ARG A 227 6.74 -8.87 2.10
C ARG A 227 5.38 -8.74 2.78
N TRP A 228 4.44 -9.58 2.39
CA TRP A 228 3.18 -9.73 3.09
C TRP A 228 3.36 -10.39 4.46
N GLY A 229 2.63 -9.91 5.47
CA GLY A 229 2.59 -10.48 6.82
C GLY A 229 1.86 -11.83 6.92
N GLY A 230 1.39 -12.40 5.82
CA GLY A 230 0.83 -13.76 5.75
C GLY A 230 -0.60 -13.92 6.26
N ASN A 231 -1.29 -12.83 6.65
CA ASN A 231 -2.69 -12.84 7.07
C ASN A 231 -3.34 -11.47 6.84
N GLU A 232 -4.66 -11.44 6.82
CA GLU A 232 -5.47 -10.23 6.66
C GLU A 232 -6.09 -9.75 8.00
N ASP A 233 -5.62 -10.29 9.12
CA ASP A 233 -6.08 -9.93 10.46
C ASP A 233 -5.33 -8.75 11.06
N GLY A 234 -4.29 -8.25 10.40
CA GLY A 234 -3.44 -7.17 10.90
C GLY A 234 -2.47 -7.61 12.00
N ILE A 235 -2.12 -8.90 12.07
CA ILE A 235 -1.32 -9.48 13.16
C ILE A 235 0.06 -9.88 12.64
N ALA A 236 1.10 -9.20 13.10
CA ALA A 236 2.49 -9.60 12.90
C ALA A 236 2.91 -10.70 13.88
N GLY A 237 3.96 -11.46 13.52
CA GLY A 237 4.57 -12.43 14.41
C GLY A 237 5.06 -11.81 15.72
N ASP A 238 5.21 -12.65 16.74
CA ASP A 238 5.78 -12.26 18.04
C ASP A 238 6.78 -13.32 18.47
N PRO A 239 8.10 -13.06 18.31
CA PRO A 239 8.72 -11.84 17.77
C PRO A 239 8.54 -11.69 16.25
N SER A 240 8.66 -10.45 15.75
CA SER A 240 8.73 -10.13 14.33
C SER A 240 10.12 -9.64 13.93
N TRP A 241 10.67 -10.17 12.83
CA TRP A 241 11.98 -9.83 12.29
C TRP A 241 11.87 -9.22 10.90
N PRO A 242 12.55 -8.11 10.61
CA PRO A 242 12.55 -7.50 9.28
C PRO A 242 13.44 -8.24 8.29
N THR A 243 14.07 -9.34 8.69
CA THR A 243 15.03 -10.09 7.88
C THR A 243 14.49 -11.45 7.45
N MET A 244 14.90 -11.90 6.25
CA MET A 244 14.49 -13.16 5.62
C MET A 244 15.70 -13.86 4.98
N PRO A 245 15.66 -15.20 4.78
CA PRO A 245 16.62 -15.90 3.96
C PRO A 245 16.47 -15.49 2.48
N ASN A 246 17.51 -15.69 1.68
CA ASN A 246 17.44 -15.52 0.23
C ASN A 246 16.76 -16.74 -0.42
N ALA A 247 15.47 -16.93 -0.15
CA ALA A 247 14.65 -18.03 -0.64
C ALA A 247 13.17 -17.63 -0.61
N PRO A 248 12.30 -18.32 -1.34
CA PRO A 248 10.86 -18.19 -1.16
C PRO A 248 10.47 -18.40 0.30
N TYR A 249 9.50 -17.63 0.79
CA TYR A 249 9.02 -17.76 2.15
C TYR A 249 7.72 -18.58 2.22
N THR A 250 7.51 -19.21 3.39
CA THR A 250 6.22 -19.80 3.76
C THR A 250 5.35 -18.73 4.43
N GLN A 251 4.04 -18.97 4.54
CA GLN A 251 3.15 -18.07 5.27
C GLN A 251 3.63 -17.82 6.70
N GLU A 252 4.11 -18.86 7.39
CA GLU A 252 4.61 -18.76 8.76
C GLU A 252 5.82 -17.83 8.90
N ASN A 253 6.89 -18.06 8.11
CA ASN A 253 8.07 -17.20 8.20
C ASN A 253 7.86 -15.83 7.51
N GLY A 254 6.88 -15.70 6.62
CA GLY A 254 6.39 -14.42 6.11
C GLY A 254 5.84 -13.54 7.22
N ASN A 255 5.07 -14.13 8.15
CA ASN A 255 4.53 -13.41 9.31
C ASN A 255 5.63 -13.00 10.31
N SER A 256 6.46 -13.94 10.77
CA SER A 256 7.45 -13.70 11.84
C SER A 256 8.78 -13.15 11.34
N GLY A 257 9.12 -13.36 10.07
CA GLY A 257 10.48 -13.16 9.57
C GLY A 257 11.45 -14.20 10.15
N VAL A 258 12.73 -14.04 9.83
CA VAL A 258 13.79 -14.96 10.27
C VAL A 258 14.93 -14.17 10.90
N ARG A 259 15.23 -14.44 12.17
CA ARG A 259 16.32 -13.78 12.89
C ARG A 259 17.66 -13.99 12.18
N GLY A 260 18.35 -12.88 11.87
CA GLY A 260 19.66 -12.94 11.23
C GLY A 260 19.61 -13.37 9.77
N GLY A 261 18.45 -13.28 9.11
CA GLY A 261 18.32 -13.55 7.67
C GLY A 261 19.22 -12.64 6.84
N ALA A 262 19.59 -13.10 5.63
CA ALA A 262 20.54 -12.44 4.74
C ALA A 262 19.97 -11.19 4.06
N LEU A 263 18.65 -11.10 3.92
CA LEU A 263 17.95 -9.99 3.26
C LEU A 263 17.18 -9.15 4.26
N TRP A 264 17.25 -7.81 4.13
CA TRP A 264 16.29 -6.92 4.76
C TRP A 264 15.01 -6.95 3.93
N TRP A 265 14.00 -7.60 4.43
CA TRP A 265 12.71 -7.79 3.75
C TRP A 265 11.59 -7.67 4.77
N PRO A 266 11.24 -6.43 5.17
CA PRO A 266 10.30 -6.16 6.24
C PRO A 266 8.88 -6.52 5.83
N ALA A 267 8.04 -6.84 6.81
CA ALA A 267 6.64 -7.16 6.60
C ALA A 267 5.74 -5.91 6.63
N GLU A 268 4.74 -5.92 5.77
CA GLU A 268 3.51 -5.15 5.91
C GLU A 268 2.42 -6.06 6.44
N THR A 269 1.65 -5.60 7.43
CA THR A 269 0.39 -6.21 7.84
C THR A 269 -0.75 -5.41 7.26
N ASN A 270 -1.78 -6.09 6.77
CA ASN A 270 -2.96 -5.45 6.23
C ASN A 270 -4.24 -6.01 6.85
N THR A 271 -5.24 -5.17 6.95
CA THR A 271 -6.58 -5.53 7.43
C THR A 271 -7.58 -4.47 6.98
N SER A 272 -8.87 -4.77 7.05
CA SER A 272 -9.92 -3.82 6.70
C SER A 272 -10.65 -3.31 7.95
N ILE A 273 -11.11 -2.07 7.92
CA ILE A 273 -11.98 -1.49 8.96
C ILE A 273 -13.36 -2.16 8.98
N ARG A 274 -13.76 -2.80 7.87
CA ARG A 274 -14.99 -3.57 7.69
C ARG A 274 -14.66 -5.05 7.45
N PRO A 275 -15.64 -5.97 7.47
CA PRO A 275 -15.38 -7.37 7.14
C PRO A 275 -14.83 -7.57 5.71
N GLY A 276 -15.41 -6.89 4.71
CA GLY A 276 -14.99 -6.92 3.32
C GLY A 276 -13.87 -5.91 3.01
N TRP A 277 -13.20 -6.10 1.87
CA TRP A 277 -12.26 -5.13 1.31
C TRP A 277 -12.99 -4.00 0.59
N PHE A 278 -14.09 -4.30 -0.09
CA PHE A 278 -14.99 -3.31 -0.68
C PHE A 278 -16.14 -2.97 0.27
N TYR A 279 -16.84 -1.88 -0.03
CA TYR A 279 -18.02 -1.48 0.73
C TYR A 279 -19.22 -2.37 0.40
N HIS A 280 -19.84 -2.90 1.44
CA HIS A 280 -21.12 -3.61 1.40
C HIS A 280 -22.06 -2.96 2.40
N ALA A 281 -23.30 -2.63 1.96
CA ALA A 281 -24.25 -1.92 2.82
C ALA A 281 -24.73 -2.76 4.04
N ASP A 282 -24.75 -4.08 3.92
CA ASP A 282 -25.09 -4.98 5.03
C ASP A 282 -23.99 -5.09 6.10
N GLU A 283 -22.84 -4.45 5.88
CA GLU A 283 -21.73 -4.34 6.82
C GLU A 283 -21.70 -3.03 7.62
N ASP A 284 -22.63 -2.12 7.41
CA ASP A 284 -22.66 -0.82 8.13
C ASP A 284 -22.69 -0.97 9.66
N GLY A 285 -23.28 -2.04 10.16
CA GLY A 285 -23.27 -2.37 11.59
C GLY A 285 -22.07 -3.18 12.07
N LYS A 286 -21.07 -3.47 11.20
CA LYS A 286 -19.96 -4.38 11.48
C LYS A 286 -18.60 -3.68 11.44
N VAL A 287 -18.57 -2.35 11.43
CA VAL A 287 -17.34 -1.56 11.47
C VAL A 287 -16.57 -1.85 12.76
N ARG A 288 -15.26 -2.05 12.66
CA ARG A 288 -14.41 -2.35 13.81
C ARG A 288 -14.35 -1.18 14.77
N SER A 289 -14.33 -1.46 16.08
CA SER A 289 -14.27 -0.41 17.09
C SER A 289 -12.88 0.27 17.13
N PRO A 290 -12.80 1.50 17.70
CA PRO A 290 -11.51 2.17 17.91
C PRO A 290 -10.50 1.32 18.70
N GLU A 291 -10.97 0.56 19.72
CA GLU A 291 -10.14 -0.31 20.54
C GLU A 291 -9.57 -1.47 19.70
N ASN A 292 -10.34 -2.02 18.77
CA ASN A 292 -9.84 -3.02 17.84
C ASN A 292 -8.75 -2.45 16.93
N LEU A 293 -8.88 -1.21 16.44
CA LEU A 293 -7.87 -0.56 15.63
C LEU A 293 -6.58 -0.25 16.43
N VAL A 294 -6.70 0.16 17.69
CA VAL A 294 -5.54 0.29 18.61
C VAL A 294 -4.86 -1.06 18.78
N ARG A 295 -5.62 -2.14 18.96
CA ARG A 295 -5.05 -3.49 19.02
C ARG A 295 -4.31 -3.88 17.75
N TYR A 296 -4.80 -3.48 16.56
CA TYR A 296 -4.06 -3.72 15.32
C TYR A 296 -2.75 -2.94 15.28
N PHE A 297 -2.73 -1.70 15.76
CA PHE A 297 -1.50 -0.95 15.92
C PHE A 297 -0.50 -1.69 16.83
N ASP A 298 -0.97 -2.21 17.96
CA ASP A 298 -0.14 -2.96 18.91
C ASP A 298 0.37 -4.28 18.34
N THR A 299 -0.43 -4.96 17.50
CA THR A 299 -0.05 -6.25 16.90
C THR A 299 0.71 -6.11 15.58
N SER A 300 0.88 -4.90 15.07
CA SER A 300 1.61 -4.58 13.83
C SER A 300 2.76 -3.62 14.07
N VAL A 301 2.48 -2.33 14.19
CA VAL A 301 3.51 -1.28 14.30
C VAL A 301 4.36 -1.47 15.56
N ALA A 302 3.75 -1.76 16.70
CA ALA A 302 4.50 -2.01 17.94
C ALA A 302 5.33 -3.31 17.89
N ARG A 303 5.08 -4.20 16.94
CA ARG A 303 5.89 -5.38 16.65
C ARG A 303 6.93 -5.17 15.54
N GLY A 304 7.04 -3.94 15.01
CA GLY A 304 8.07 -3.55 14.04
C GLY A 304 7.70 -3.78 12.57
N THR A 305 6.41 -3.95 12.26
CA THR A 305 5.90 -3.96 10.87
C THR A 305 5.20 -2.63 10.56
N ASN A 306 4.90 -2.36 9.29
CA ASN A 306 3.98 -1.29 8.95
C ASN A 306 2.55 -1.82 8.89
N MET A 307 1.59 -0.96 9.27
CA MET A 307 0.15 -1.25 9.25
C MET A 307 -0.51 -0.59 8.05
N ASN A 308 -1.17 -1.38 7.21
CA ASN A 308 -1.99 -0.94 6.09
C ASN A 308 -3.46 -1.21 6.39
N LEU A 309 -4.22 -0.15 6.69
CA LEU A 309 -5.63 -0.23 7.09
C LEU A 309 -6.54 0.13 5.92
N ASN A 310 -7.34 -0.82 5.45
CA ASN A 310 -8.29 -0.57 4.37
C ASN A 310 -9.52 0.22 4.83
N LEU A 311 -9.86 1.21 4.04
CA LEU A 311 -10.97 2.13 4.21
C LEU A 311 -11.82 2.10 2.93
N PRO A 312 -12.87 1.29 2.84
CA PRO A 312 -13.68 1.18 1.63
C PRO A 312 -14.69 2.33 1.50
N PRO A 313 -14.57 3.19 0.47
CA PRO A 313 -15.61 4.18 0.17
C PRO A 313 -16.92 3.52 -0.28
N ASP A 314 -18.05 4.12 0.11
CA ASP A 314 -19.36 3.70 -0.33
C ASP A 314 -19.63 4.05 -1.81
N ARG A 315 -20.83 3.73 -2.32
CA ARG A 315 -21.20 3.99 -3.72
C ARG A 315 -21.25 5.48 -4.09
N ARG A 316 -21.29 6.39 -3.11
CA ARG A 316 -21.13 7.83 -3.38
C ARG A 316 -19.69 8.17 -3.75
N GLY A 317 -18.70 7.34 -3.33
CA GLY A 317 -17.27 7.60 -3.43
C GLY A 317 -16.76 8.39 -2.21
N ARG A 318 -17.24 8.09 -1.01
CA ARG A 318 -16.87 8.73 0.27
C ARG A 318 -16.72 7.68 1.35
N ILE A 319 -15.84 7.93 2.31
CA ILE A 319 -15.82 7.13 3.54
C ILE A 319 -17.08 7.44 4.35
N PRO A 320 -17.88 6.42 4.76
CA PRO A 320 -19.08 6.63 5.57
C PRO A 320 -18.78 7.38 6.89
N ASP A 321 -19.72 8.22 7.32
CA ASP A 321 -19.52 9.09 8.50
C ASP A 321 -19.23 8.29 9.79
N HIS A 322 -19.82 7.10 9.92
CA HIS A 322 -19.55 6.22 11.05
C HIS A 322 -18.08 5.74 11.04
N ASP A 323 -17.56 5.34 9.90
CA ASP A 323 -16.16 4.92 9.74
C ASP A 323 -15.20 6.08 10.04
N VAL A 324 -15.57 7.31 9.60
CA VAL A 324 -14.81 8.53 9.93
C VAL A 324 -14.75 8.77 11.43
N ALA A 325 -15.88 8.59 12.14
CA ALA A 325 -15.92 8.75 13.60
C ALA A 325 -15.03 7.73 14.33
N VAL A 326 -15.04 6.47 13.87
CA VAL A 326 -14.14 5.42 14.38
C VAL A 326 -12.69 5.76 14.14
N LEU A 327 -12.34 6.20 12.92
CA LEU A 327 -10.98 6.63 12.54
C LEU A 327 -10.52 7.81 13.39
N GLN A 328 -11.38 8.81 13.63
CA GLN A 328 -11.05 9.95 14.48
C GLN A 328 -10.71 9.49 15.90
N SER A 329 -11.53 8.62 16.49
CA SER A 329 -11.31 8.10 17.84
C SER A 329 -10.01 7.27 17.92
N PHE A 330 -9.72 6.44 16.93
CA PHE A 330 -8.47 5.71 16.81
C PHE A 330 -7.27 6.66 16.71
N GLY A 331 -7.35 7.64 15.80
CA GLY A 331 -6.28 8.62 15.61
C GLY A 331 -6.01 9.45 16.86
N ASP A 332 -7.05 9.82 17.62
CA ASP A 332 -6.92 10.53 18.90
C ASP A 332 -6.24 9.66 19.95
N ALA A 333 -6.59 8.38 20.04
CA ALA A 333 -5.94 7.43 20.95
C ALA A 333 -4.43 7.29 20.64
N ILE A 334 -4.06 7.15 19.36
CA ILE A 334 -2.65 7.06 18.96
C ILE A 334 -1.91 8.37 19.27
N ARG A 335 -2.49 9.52 18.92
CA ARG A 335 -1.88 10.82 19.25
C ARG A 335 -1.67 11.03 20.74
N ALA A 336 -2.65 10.65 21.55
CA ALA A 336 -2.56 10.74 23.02
C ALA A 336 -1.50 9.82 23.60
N SER A 337 -1.37 8.58 23.08
CA SER A 337 -0.38 7.61 23.53
C SER A 337 1.06 8.09 23.32
N PHE A 338 1.32 8.86 22.25
CA PHE A 338 2.65 9.36 21.89
C PHE A 338 2.82 10.87 22.13
N ALA A 339 1.91 11.53 22.86
CA ALA A 339 1.98 12.97 23.13
C ALA A 339 3.18 13.35 24.01
N ILE A 340 3.65 12.43 24.85
CA ILE A 340 4.76 12.64 25.77
C ILE A 340 5.89 11.67 25.41
N ASP A 341 7.02 12.23 24.99
CA ASP A 341 8.28 11.48 24.82
C ASP A 341 8.93 11.26 26.20
N LEU A 342 8.73 10.08 26.78
CA LEU A 342 9.27 9.71 28.08
C LEU A 342 10.80 9.59 28.07
N ALA A 343 11.45 9.44 26.93
CA ALA A 343 12.90 9.40 26.79
C ALA A 343 13.52 10.81 26.80
N LYS A 344 12.72 11.84 26.49
CA LYS A 344 13.21 13.23 26.47
C LYS A 344 13.62 13.69 27.89
N GLY A 345 14.90 13.99 28.05
CA GLY A 345 15.45 14.40 29.35
C GLY A 345 15.79 13.24 30.29
N ALA A 346 15.62 11.99 29.88
CA ALA A 346 16.03 10.83 30.64
C ALA A 346 17.57 10.78 30.73
N LYS A 347 18.11 10.39 31.93
CA LYS A 347 19.54 10.12 32.09
C LYS A 347 19.86 8.77 31.45
N ALA A 348 20.71 8.79 30.45
CA ALA A 348 21.22 7.57 29.84
C ALA A 348 22.49 7.11 30.55
N SER A 349 22.63 5.81 30.79
CA SER A 349 23.86 5.18 31.26
C SER A 349 24.17 3.95 30.40
N ALA A 350 25.45 3.69 30.18
CA ALA A 350 25.91 2.53 29.44
C ALA A 350 27.16 1.94 30.11
N SER A 351 27.31 0.62 30.04
CA SER A 351 28.53 -0.08 30.51
C SER A 351 29.74 0.22 29.62
N ALA A 352 29.52 0.64 28.37
CA ALA A 352 30.55 1.11 27.46
C ALA A 352 29.94 2.16 26.50
N SER A 353 30.70 3.19 26.14
CA SER A 353 30.36 4.20 25.15
C SER A 353 31.49 4.39 24.15
N ARG A 354 31.15 4.80 22.92
CA ARG A 354 32.13 5.10 21.88
C ARG A 354 32.42 6.59 21.81
N GLY A 355 33.16 7.11 22.79
CA GLY A 355 33.53 8.52 22.89
C GLY A 355 32.58 9.32 23.80
N ALA A 356 33.00 10.52 24.15
CA ALA A 356 32.14 11.47 24.87
C ALA A 356 31.06 11.94 23.89
N GLY A 357 29.79 11.67 24.19
CA GLY A 357 28.64 12.17 23.46
C GLY A 357 28.42 13.65 23.68
#